data_4c5e9104762e1afb771ab5c5c09120ec
#
_entry.id   4c5e9104762e1afb771ab5c5c09120ec
#
_cell.length_a   1.000
_cell.length_b   1.000
_cell.length_c   1.000
_cell.angle_alpha   90.00
_cell.angle_beta   90.00
_cell.angle_gamma   90.00
#
_symmetry.space_group_name_H-M   'P 1'
#
loop_
_entity.id
_entity.type
_entity.pdbx_description
1 polymer ?
#
loop_
_entity_poly.entity_id
_entity_poly.type
_entity_poly.pdbx_seq_one_letter_code
_entity_poly.pdbx_strand_id
1 'polypeptide(L)'
;MDEELRIIISGGGTGGHIFPAVSIANAIREKRPDAKILFVGAEGRMEMQRVPAAGYEIKGLPIAGFDRKHLLKNISVLLKIMKSQRMAKQIIKDFQPQVAVGVGGYASGPTLNMAAKAGIPTLLQEQNS
;
A
#
# COMPACT_ATOMS: atom_id res chain seq x y z
N MET A 1 -27.08 -4.42 -10.49
CA MET A 1 -26.63 -3.54 -9.42
C MET A 1 -25.13 -3.54 -9.34
N ASP A 2 -24.58 -2.37 -9.40
CA ASP A 2 -23.14 -2.24 -9.41
C ASP A 2 -22.60 -2.43 -8.01
N GLU A 3 -21.70 -3.38 -7.86
CA GLU A 3 -20.99 -3.52 -6.61
C GLU A 3 -20.07 -2.33 -6.42
N GLU A 4 -19.95 -1.90 -5.18
CA GLU A 4 -18.99 -0.87 -4.82
C GLU A 4 -17.58 -1.37 -5.13
N LEU A 5 -16.85 -0.60 -5.92
CA LEU A 5 -15.48 -0.97 -6.25
C LEU A 5 -14.53 -0.42 -5.18
N ARG A 6 -13.83 -1.30 -4.49
CA ARG A 6 -12.87 -0.95 -3.45
C ARG A 6 -11.51 -1.51 -3.81
N ILE A 7 -10.53 -0.61 -3.90
CA ILE A 7 -9.19 -0.97 -4.33
C ILE A 7 -8.18 -0.41 -3.34
N ILE A 8 -7.23 -1.25 -2.93
CA ILE A 8 -6.06 -0.79 -2.17
C ILE A 8 -4.89 -0.65 -3.13
N ILE A 9 -4.19 0.48 -3.04
CA ILE A 9 -2.95 0.69 -3.78
C ILE A 9 -1.85 0.91 -2.75
N SER A 10 -0.82 0.08 -2.79
CA SER A 10 0.25 0.11 -1.80
C SER A 10 1.60 0.31 -2.45
N GLY A 11 2.38 1.19 -1.87
CA GLY A 11 3.71 1.48 -2.34
C GLY A 11 4.24 2.74 -1.71
N GLY A 12 5.46 3.07 -2.07
CA GLY A 12 6.08 4.28 -1.57
C GLY A 12 7.46 4.02 -1.01
N GLY A 13 7.97 4.97 -0.28
CA GLY A 13 9.32 4.97 0.22
C GLY A 13 10.27 5.75 -0.65
N THR A 14 10.01 5.83 -1.93
CA THR A 14 10.74 6.70 -2.86
C THR A 14 9.77 7.41 -3.79
N GLY A 15 10.18 8.55 -4.33
CA GLY A 15 9.34 9.31 -5.26
C GLY A 15 9.00 8.53 -6.52
N GLY A 16 9.87 7.60 -6.92
CA GLY A 16 9.64 6.78 -8.11
C GLY A 16 8.47 5.82 -8.00
N HIS A 17 8.03 5.50 -6.78
CA HIS A 17 6.91 4.59 -6.58
C HIS A 17 5.58 5.32 -6.44
N ILE A 18 5.61 6.56 -5.97
CA ILE A 18 4.37 7.28 -5.67
C ILE A 18 3.67 7.78 -6.93
N PHE A 19 4.42 8.23 -7.93
CA PHE A 19 3.81 8.74 -9.15
C PHE A 19 3.05 7.67 -9.94
N PRO A 20 3.59 6.46 -10.15
CA PRO A 20 2.82 5.39 -10.76
C PRO A 20 1.57 5.03 -9.97
N ALA A 21 1.65 5.04 -8.64
CA ALA A 21 0.50 4.72 -7.79
C ALA A 21 -0.63 5.73 -8.00
N VAL A 22 -0.31 7.02 -7.99
CA VAL A 22 -1.30 8.06 -8.20
C VAL A 22 -1.88 7.99 -9.62
N SER A 23 -1.05 7.71 -10.61
CA SER A 23 -1.51 7.55 -11.99
C SER A 23 -2.51 6.41 -12.14
N ILE A 24 -2.26 5.29 -11.47
CA ILE A 24 -3.19 4.16 -11.47
C ILE A 24 -4.51 4.56 -10.84
N ALA A 25 -4.45 5.25 -9.70
CA ALA A 25 -5.66 5.70 -9.01
C ALA A 25 -6.48 6.66 -9.88
N ASN A 26 -5.81 7.59 -10.55
CA ASN A 26 -6.49 8.53 -11.42
C ASN A 26 -7.15 7.83 -12.61
N ALA A 27 -6.48 6.84 -13.18
CA ALA A 27 -7.05 6.07 -14.29
C ALA A 27 -8.28 5.29 -13.86
N ILE A 28 -8.25 4.71 -12.67
CA ILE A 28 -9.41 4.00 -12.12
C ILE A 28 -10.57 4.95 -11.92
N ARG A 29 -10.32 6.11 -11.32
CA ARG A 29 -11.35 7.10 -11.05
C ARG A 29 -11.96 7.66 -12.32
N GLU A 30 -11.16 7.77 -13.37
CA GLU A 30 -11.67 8.23 -14.67
C GLU A 30 -12.71 7.27 -15.22
N LYS A 31 -12.49 5.96 -15.07
CA LYS A 31 -13.41 4.94 -15.54
C LYS A 31 -14.52 4.63 -14.56
N ARG A 32 -14.25 4.73 -13.28
CA ARG A 32 -15.21 4.45 -12.21
C ARG A 32 -15.14 5.56 -11.17
N PRO A 33 -15.85 6.68 -11.39
CA PRO A 33 -15.80 7.82 -10.44
C PRO A 33 -16.28 7.45 -9.04
N ASP A 34 -17.08 6.40 -8.92
CA ASP A 34 -17.60 5.92 -7.63
C ASP A 34 -16.63 4.99 -6.90
N ALA A 35 -15.50 4.64 -7.51
CA ALA A 35 -14.55 3.71 -6.88
C ALA A 35 -13.98 4.29 -5.59
N LYS A 36 -13.90 3.45 -4.57
CA LYS A 36 -13.22 3.79 -3.34
C LYS A 36 -11.78 3.30 -3.41
N ILE A 37 -10.86 4.21 -3.25
CA ILE A 37 -9.43 3.91 -3.34
C ILE A 37 -8.78 4.29 -2.03
N LEU A 38 -8.06 3.34 -1.45
CA LEU A 38 -7.29 3.55 -0.23
C LEU A 38 -5.83 3.25 -0.52
N PHE A 39 -4.97 4.20 -0.20
CA PHE A 39 -3.53 3.98 -0.30
C PHE A 39 -2.99 3.45 1.01
N VAL A 40 -1.98 2.60 0.93
CA VAL A 40 -1.23 2.15 2.09
C VAL A 40 0.24 2.44 1.82
N GLY A 41 0.84 3.28 2.63
CA GLY A 41 2.22 3.72 2.48
C GLY A 41 3.03 3.49 3.74
N ALA A 42 4.26 3.95 3.73
CA ALA A 42 5.16 3.84 4.87
C ALA A 42 5.15 5.14 5.67
N GLU A 43 4.96 5.03 6.97
CA GLU A 43 4.97 6.20 7.86
C GLU A 43 6.26 7.00 7.70
N GLY A 44 6.15 8.32 7.71
CA GLY A 44 7.29 9.21 7.62
C GLY A 44 7.85 9.38 6.22
N ARG A 45 7.22 8.81 5.22
CA ARG A 45 7.68 8.95 3.82
C ARG A 45 6.81 9.94 3.07
N MET A 46 7.28 10.33 1.88
CA MET A 46 6.64 11.40 1.11
C MET A 46 5.21 11.08 0.68
N GLU A 47 4.88 9.81 0.52
CA GLU A 47 3.53 9.43 0.12
C GLU A 47 2.49 9.87 1.15
N MET A 48 2.87 9.96 2.42
CA MET A 48 1.94 10.40 3.46
C MET A 48 1.47 11.85 3.26
N GLN A 49 2.23 12.63 2.48
CA GLN A 49 1.86 14.01 2.13
C GLN A 49 1.37 14.11 0.70
N ARG A 50 2.00 13.38 -0.21
CA ARG A 50 1.71 13.48 -1.64
C ARG A 50 0.38 12.86 -2.02
N VAL A 51 0.01 11.75 -1.38
CA VAL A 51 -1.25 11.08 -1.69
C VAL A 51 -2.45 11.90 -1.25
N PRO A 52 -2.49 12.44 -0.01
CA PRO A 52 -3.59 13.33 0.34
C PRO A 52 -3.64 14.59 -0.52
N ALA A 53 -2.49 15.12 -0.92
CA ALA A 53 -2.46 16.28 -1.81
C ALA A 53 -3.07 15.98 -3.18
N ALA A 54 -3.03 14.72 -3.61
CA ALA A 54 -3.63 14.28 -4.85
C ALA A 54 -5.13 13.94 -4.69
N GLY A 55 -5.67 14.04 -3.48
CA GLY A 55 -7.08 13.83 -3.23
C GLY A 55 -7.44 12.41 -2.80
N TYR A 56 -6.49 11.63 -2.29
CA TYR A 56 -6.73 10.26 -1.87
C TYR A 56 -6.43 10.05 -0.41
N GLU A 57 -7.12 9.08 0.19
CA GLU A 57 -6.88 8.69 1.57
C GLU A 57 -5.70 7.74 1.64
N ILE A 58 -4.90 7.85 2.70
CA ILE A 58 -3.76 6.97 2.90
C ILE A 58 -3.67 6.54 4.36
N LYS A 59 -3.25 5.30 4.55
CA LYS A 59 -2.89 4.74 5.85
C LYS A 59 -1.41 4.40 5.85
N GLY A 60 -0.72 4.65 6.96
CA GLY A 60 0.71 4.42 7.05
C GLY A 60 1.05 3.17 7.87
N LEU A 61 2.06 2.43 7.39
CA LEU A 61 2.62 1.30 8.13
C LEU A 61 3.98 1.69 8.70
N PRO A 62 4.32 1.21 9.90
CA PRO A 62 5.60 1.56 10.54
C PRO A 62 6.76 0.71 10.01
N ILE A 63 6.97 0.73 8.70
CA ILE A 63 7.92 -0.18 8.05
C ILE A 63 9.05 0.55 7.32
N ALA A 64 9.07 1.87 7.36
CA ALA A 64 10.06 2.62 6.61
C ALA A 64 11.41 2.69 7.32
N GLY A 65 12.45 2.80 6.53
CA GLY A 65 13.75 3.28 7.02
C GLY A 65 14.69 2.24 7.58
N PHE A 66 14.51 0.94 7.33
CA PHE A 66 15.51 0.01 7.80
C PHE A 66 16.39 -0.55 6.70
N ASP A 67 17.60 -0.82 7.09
CA ASP A 67 18.63 -1.40 6.26
C ASP A 67 18.48 -2.93 6.31
N ARG A 68 18.47 -3.55 5.12
CA ARG A 68 18.37 -5.01 5.03
C ARG A 68 19.49 -5.73 5.78
N LYS A 69 20.65 -5.10 5.89
CA LYS A 69 21.78 -5.70 6.59
C LYS A 69 21.53 -5.84 8.08
N HIS A 70 20.66 -5.02 8.64
CA HIS A 70 20.38 -5.04 10.07
C HIS A 70 19.09 -5.77 10.43
N LEU A 71 18.35 -6.25 9.42
CA LEU A 71 17.07 -6.92 9.63
C LEU A 71 17.17 -8.13 10.56
N LEU A 72 18.21 -8.94 10.39
CA LEU A 72 18.37 -10.16 11.17
C LEU A 72 19.00 -9.94 12.53
N LYS A 73 19.60 -8.77 12.75
CA LYS A 73 20.30 -8.47 14.00
C LYS A 73 19.52 -7.53 14.92
N ASN A 74 18.42 -6.98 14.44
CA ASN A 74 17.70 -5.96 15.20
C ASN A 74 16.28 -6.42 15.50
N ILE A 75 16.05 -6.81 16.75
CA ILE A 75 14.74 -7.29 17.19
C ILE A 75 13.66 -6.22 17.00
N SER A 76 14.01 -4.94 17.21
CA SER A 76 13.00 -3.87 17.04
C SER A 76 12.53 -3.75 15.61
N VAL A 77 13.39 -4.02 14.61
CA VAL A 77 13.00 -4.05 13.21
C VAL A 77 12.04 -5.21 12.95
N LEU A 78 12.33 -6.38 13.49
CA LEU A 78 11.44 -7.53 13.34
C LEU A 78 10.08 -7.26 13.95
N LEU A 79 10.03 -6.59 15.10
CA LEU A 79 8.77 -6.21 15.73
C LEU A 79 7.99 -5.22 14.87
N LYS A 80 8.68 -4.29 14.22
CA LYS A 80 8.03 -3.34 13.31
C LYS A 80 7.44 -4.04 12.09
N ILE A 81 8.14 -5.04 11.56
CA ILE A 81 7.62 -5.83 10.45
C ILE A 81 6.35 -6.57 10.87
N MET A 82 6.38 -7.21 12.03
CA MET A 82 5.21 -7.92 12.54
C MET A 82 4.04 -6.97 12.78
N LYS A 83 4.32 -5.80 13.34
CA LYS A 83 3.31 -4.78 13.57
C LYS A 83 2.73 -4.29 12.23
N SER A 84 3.58 -4.07 11.23
CA SER A 84 3.12 -3.63 9.91
C SER A 84 2.21 -4.68 9.27
N GLN A 85 2.55 -5.96 9.38
CA GLN A 85 1.69 -7.01 8.85
C GLN A 85 0.34 -7.05 9.56
N ARG A 86 0.36 -6.91 10.89
CA ARG A 86 -0.87 -6.88 11.67
C ARG A 86 -1.76 -5.69 11.30
N MET A 87 -1.14 -4.51 11.15
CA MET A 87 -1.86 -3.31 10.73
C MET A 87 -2.41 -3.46 9.31
N ALA A 88 -1.62 -4.03 8.40
CA ALA A 88 -2.08 -4.27 7.03
C ALA A 88 -3.27 -5.23 7.02
N LYS A 89 -3.22 -6.27 7.83
CA LYS A 89 -4.35 -7.20 7.96
C LYS A 89 -5.60 -6.49 8.44
N GLN A 90 -5.47 -5.62 9.43
CA GLN A 90 -6.60 -4.86 9.97
C GLN A 90 -7.17 -3.91 8.93
N ILE A 91 -6.31 -3.22 8.17
CA ILE A 91 -6.73 -2.32 7.10
C ILE A 91 -7.55 -3.08 6.06
N ILE A 92 -7.05 -4.25 5.64
CA ILE A 92 -7.73 -5.08 4.66
C ILE A 92 -9.08 -5.55 5.17
N LYS A 93 -9.13 -5.96 6.44
CA LYS A 93 -10.37 -6.41 7.07
C LYS A 93 -11.41 -5.30 7.13
N ASP A 94 -10.98 -4.09 7.48
CA ASP A 94 -11.88 -2.96 7.63
C ASP A 94 -12.36 -2.40 6.28
N PHE A 95 -11.45 -2.32 5.31
CA PHE A 95 -11.77 -1.75 4.01
C PHE A 95 -12.44 -2.75 3.08
N GLN A 96 -12.11 -4.01 3.21
CA GLN A 96 -12.63 -5.11 2.38
C GLN A 96 -12.42 -4.85 0.89
N PRO A 97 -11.17 -4.68 0.45
CA PRO A 97 -10.91 -4.42 -0.97
C PRO A 97 -11.21 -5.63 -1.83
N GLN A 98 -11.58 -5.37 -3.07
CA GLN A 98 -11.76 -6.43 -4.06
C GLN A 98 -10.47 -6.77 -4.79
N VAL A 99 -9.52 -5.84 -4.78
CA VAL A 99 -8.21 -6.07 -5.36
C VAL A 99 -7.19 -5.20 -4.62
N ALA A 100 -5.96 -5.67 -4.56
CA ALA A 100 -4.85 -4.94 -3.97
C ALA A 100 -3.73 -4.82 -5.01
N VAL A 101 -3.29 -3.59 -5.26
CA VAL A 101 -2.24 -3.29 -6.22
C VAL A 101 -1.00 -2.83 -5.47
N GLY A 102 0.15 -3.43 -5.76
CA GLY A 102 1.43 -3.01 -5.24
C GLY A 102 2.28 -2.38 -6.32
N VAL A 103 2.90 -1.25 -6.01
CA VAL A 103 3.77 -0.55 -6.96
C VAL A 103 5.22 -0.51 -6.50
N GLY A 104 5.55 -1.33 -5.50
CA GLY A 104 6.90 -1.38 -4.95
C GLY A 104 7.04 -0.50 -3.73
N GLY A 105 8.21 -0.56 -3.09
CA GLY A 105 8.46 0.19 -1.87
C GLY A 105 8.18 -0.64 -0.62
N TYR A 106 8.41 -0.02 0.54
CA TYR A 106 8.41 -0.75 1.81
C TYR A 106 7.04 -1.30 2.20
N ALA A 107 5.97 -0.56 1.90
CA ALA A 107 4.63 -0.95 2.35
C ALA A 107 3.97 -2.00 1.47
N SER A 108 4.44 -2.19 0.23
CA SER A 108 3.83 -3.15 -0.70
C SER A 108 3.89 -4.58 -0.21
N GLY A 109 5.04 -4.99 0.34
CA GLY A 109 5.23 -6.36 0.80
C GLY A 109 4.20 -6.79 1.82
N PRO A 110 4.12 -6.13 2.99
CA PRO A 110 3.14 -6.50 4.00
C PRO A 110 1.70 -6.41 3.51
N THR A 111 1.37 -5.38 2.74
CA THR A 111 0.01 -5.18 2.25
C THR A 111 -0.42 -6.30 1.32
N LEU A 112 0.41 -6.62 0.32
CA LEU A 112 0.07 -7.68 -0.64
C LEU A 112 0.08 -9.05 0.01
N ASN A 113 0.99 -9.28 0.96
CA ASN A 113 1.05 -10.54 1.68
C ASN A 113 -0.24 -10.79 2.45
N MET A 114 -0.72 -9.78 3.17
CA MET A 114 -1.96 -9.92 3.95
C MET A 114 -3.18 -10.01 3.04
N ALA A 115 -3.19 -9.29 1.91
CA ALA A 115 -4.27 -9.39 0.94
C ALA A 115 -4.35 -10.81 0.35
N ALA A 116 -3.20 -11.36 -0.03
CA ALA A 116 -3.15 -12.71 -0.57
C ALA A 116 -3.65 -13.74 0.44
N LYS A 117 -3.26 -13.59 1.71
CA LYS A 117 -3.72 -14.49 2.76
C LYS A 117 -5.22 -14.39 3.00
N ALA A 118 -5.80 -13.23 2.71
CA ALA A 118 -7.25 -13.03 2.84
C ALA A 118 -8.01 -13.46 1.59
N GLY A 119 -7.34 -14.01 0.58
CA GLY A 119 -7.96 -14.45 -0.64
C GLY A 119 -8.27 -13.33 -1.63
N ILE A 120 -7.69 -12.18 -1.45
CA ILE A 120 -7.92 -11.02 -2.31
C ILE A 120 -6.92 -11.05 -3.47
N PRO A 121 -7.38 -10.91 -4.73
CA PRO A 121 -6.47 -10.83 -5.87
C PRO A 121 -5.48 -9.69 -5.72
N THR A 122 -4.22 -9.97 -6.03
CA THR A 122 -3.16 -8.98 -5.94
C THR A 122 -2.51 -8.77 -7.30
N LEU A 123 -2.13 -7.52 -7.58
CA LEU A 123 -1.39 -7.14 -8.76
C LEU A 123 -0.11 -6.44 -8.32
N LEU A 124 1.00 -6.80 -8.92
CA LEU A 124 2.26 -6.13 -8.63
C LEU A 124 2.75 -5.47 -9.91
N GLN A 125 2.90 -4.17 -9.86
CA GLN A 125 3.51 -3.41 -10.94
C GLN A 125 4.92 -3.07 -10.54
N GLU A 126 5.89 -3.59 -11.24
CA GLU A 126 7.29 -3.27 -11.04
C GLU A 126 7.78 -2.38 -12.15
N GLN A 127 8.50 -1.33 -11.77
CA GLN A 127 9.23 -0.54 -12.75
C GLN A 127 10.65 -1.06 -12.80
N ASN A 128 10.99 -1.70 -13.88
CA ASN A 128 12.36 -2.06 -14.14
C ASN A 128 13.06 -0.85 -14.72
N SER A 129 13.93 -0.32 -13.92
CA SER A 129 14.79 0.76 -14.40
C SER A 129 15.91 0.20 -15.26
#